data_397b02fa8237950ca7dafe2a66cd9f7b
#
_entry.id   397b02fa8237950ca7dafe2a66cd9f7b
#
_cell.length_a   1.000
_cell.length_b   1.000
_cell.length_c   1.000
_cell.angle_alpha   90.00
_cell.angle_beta   90.00
_cell.angle_gamma   90.00
#
_symmetry.space_group_name_H-M   'P 1'
#
loop_
_entity.id
_entity.type
_entity.pdbx_description
1 polymer ?
#
loop_
_entity_poly.entity_id
_entity_poly.type
_entity_poly.pdbx_seq_one_letter_code
_entity_poly.pdbx_strand_id
1 'polypeptide(L)'
;MDASDDKDPVLRIEGEMTIYRVGELKGTLLAAIGKSSTLEIDLSAVTEIDTAGIQLLMLARKVAEAKGYALRLAAHSAAVVEAFELLNLAGYFGDPIVIVPAA
;
A
#
# COMPACT_ATOMS: atom_id res chain seq x y z
N MET A 1 7.54 3.43 -28.48
CA MET A 1 7.53 3.07 -27.09
C MET A 1 6.79 4.09 -26.26
N ASP A 2 5.94 3.60 -25.47
CA ASP A 2 5.05 4.42 -24.69
C ASP A 2 5.75 4.99 -23.46
N ALA A 3 5.45 6.24 -23.13
CA ALA A 3 6.00 6.88 -21.94
C ALA A 3 5.63 6.12 -20.66
N SER A 4 4.54 5.38 -20.67
CA SER A 4 4.12 4.61 -19.52
C SER A 4 5.14 3.53 -19.11
N ASP A 5 5.99 3.12 -20.04
CA ASP A 5 7.00 2.10 -19.76
C ASP A 5 8.07 2.57 -18.78
N ASP A 6 8.18 3.89 -18.61
CA ASP A 6 9.17 4.48 -17.72
C ASP A 6 8.62 4.70 -16.32
N LYS A 7 7.34 4.44 -16.09
CA LYS A 7 6.70 4.68 -14.81
C LYS A 7 6.72 3.42 -13.96
N ASP A 8 6.88 3.61 -12.66
CA ASP A 8 6.74 2.51 -11.72
C ASP A 8 5.30 2.01 -11.75
N PRO A 9 5.11 0.70 -11.65
CA PRO A 9 3.76 0.17 -11.56
C PRO A 9 3.06 0.66 -10.31
N VAL A 10 1.77 0.94 -10.43
CA VAL A 10 0.94 1.40 -9.32
C VAL A 10 -0.18 0.39 -9.11
N LEU A 11 -0.30 -0.08 -7.86
CA LEU A 11 -1.43 -0.89 -7.45
C LEU A 11 -2.35 -0.04 -6.61
N ARG A 12 -3.58 0.16 -7.09
CA ARG A 12 -4.59 0.89 -6.33
C ARG A 12 -5.45 -0.09 -5.57
N ILE A 13 -5.58 0.13 -4.27
CA ILE A 13 -6.47 -0.66 -3.43
C ILE A 13 -7.70 0.17 -3.13
N GLU A 14 -8.88 -0.39 -3.39
CA GLU A 14 -10.14 0.28 -3.17
C GLU A 14 -10.97 -0.45 -2.14
N GLY A 15 -11.72 0.32 -1.35
CA GLY A 15 -12.64 -0.23 -0.38
C GLY A 15 -11.97 -0.62 0.92
N GLU A 16 -12.40 -1.73 1.49
CA GLU A 16 -11.94 -2.15 2.80
C GLU A 16 -10.61 -2.89 2.76
N MET A 17 -9.74 -2.56 3.69
CA MET A 17 -8.55 -3.37 3.99
C MET A 17 -8.74 -3.94 5.38
N THR A 18 -9.64 -4.89 5.51
CA THR A 18 -10.04 -5.47 6.79
C THR A 18 -9.82 -6.97 6.77
N ILE A 19 -10.00 -7.58 7.95
CA ILE A 19 -9.86 -9.03 8.10
C ILE A 19 -10.73 -9.79 7.07
N TYR A 20 -11.82 -9.18 6.61
CA TYR A 20 -12.71 -9.83 5.65
C TYR A 20 -12.15 -9.89 4.23
N ARG A 21 -11.15 -9.04 3.92
CA ARG A 21 -10.59 -8.97 2.57
C ARG A 21 -9.10 -9.26 2.48
N VAL A 22 -8.40 -9.38 3.63
CA VAL A 22 -6.95 -9.49 3.58
C VAL A 22 -6.45 -10.72 2.83
N GLY A 23 -7.20 -11.82 2.83
CA GLY A 23 -6.80 -13.01 2.08
C GLY A 23 -6.71 -12.75 0.59
N GLU A 24 -7.71 -12.10 0.04
CA GLU A 24 -7.76 -11.74 -1.37
C GLU A 24 -6.70 -10.68 -1.70
N LEU A 25 -6.59 -9.67 -0.85
CA LEU A 25 -5.64 -8.58 -1.06
C LEU A 25 -4.20 -9.08 -0.97
N LYS A 26 -3.94 -10.04 -0.10
CA LYS A 26 -2.60 -10.62 0.03
C LYS A 26 -2.12 -11.21 -1.29
N GLY A 27 -3.00 -11.99 -1.94
CA GLY A 27 -2.65 -12.55 -3.25
C GLY A 27 -2.35 -11.49 -4.28
N THR A 28 -3.18 -10.45 -4.32
CA THR A 28 -2.98 -9.34 -5.25
C THR A 28 -1.67 -8.61 -5.00
N LEU A 29 -1.38 -8.31 -3.73
CA LEU A 29 -0.15 -7.60 -3.36
C LEU A 29 1.09 -8.42 -3.67
N LEU A 30 1.10 -9.69 -3.29
CA LEU A 30 2.27 -10.53 -3.52
C LEU A 30 2.53 -10.73 -5.01
N ALA A 31 1.47 -10.85 -5.81
CA ALA A 31 1.63 -10.96 -7.25
C ALA A 31 2.21 -9.67 -7.84
N ALA A 32 1.76 -8.52 -7.35
CA ALA A 32 2.27 -7.24 -7.84
C ALA A 32 3.74 -7.05 -7.47
N ILE A 33 4.14 -7.43 -6.26
CA ILE A 33 5.53 -7.33 -5.81
C ILE A 33 6.43 -8.21 -6.69
N GLY A 34 5.93 -9.36 -7.12
CA GLY A 34 6.72 -10.27 -7.94
C GLY A 34 6.96 -9.81 -9.37
N LYS A 35 6.27 -8.76 -9.82
CA LYS A 35 6.33 -8.34 -11.22
C LYS A 35 7.34 -7.25 -11.53
N SER A 36 7.81 -6.53 -10.52
CA SER A 36 8.68 -5.40 -10.74
C SER A 36 9.53 -5.13 -9.51
N SER A 37 10.72 -4.59 -9.74
CA SER A 37 11.62 -4.22 -8.64
C SER A 37 11.15 -2.96 -7.90
N THR A 38 10.15 -2.25 -8.43
CA THR A 38 9.56 -1.11 -7.76
C THR A 38 8.04 -1.22 -7.84
N LEU A 39 7.35 -0.81 -6.79
CA LEU A 39 5.90 -0.84 -6.75
C LEU A 39 5.40 0.31 -5.89
N GLU A 40 4.46 1.06 -6.42
CA GLU A 40 3.73 2.06 -5.64
C GLU A 40 2.37 1.49 -5.29
N ILE A 41 1.95 1.69 -4.05
CA ILE A 41 0.61 1.30 -3.61
C ILE A 41 -0.17 2.58 -3.33
N ASP A 42 -1.27 2.74 -4.06
CA ASP A 42 -2.16 3.87 -3.90
C ASP A 42 -3.29 3.48 -2.94
N LEU A 43 -3.28 4.09 -1.77
CA LEU A 43 -4.26 3.82 -0.72
C LEU A 43 -5.32 4.91 -0.62
N SER A 44 -5.41 5.81 -1.61
CA SER A 44 -6.33 6.94 -1.54
C SER A 44 -7.81 6.53 -1.57
N ALA A 45 -8.11 5.36 -2.10
CA ALA A 45 -9.49 4.86 -2.19
C ALA A 45 -9.83 3.85 -1.09
N VAL A 46 -8.97 3.67 -0.11
CA VAL A 46 -9.26 2.78 1.02
C VAL A 46 -10.25 3.47 1.94
N THR A 47 -11.41 2.85 2.13
CA THR A 47 -12.48 3.43 2.93
C THR A 47 -12.40 3.04 4.39
N GLU A 48 -11.77 1.90 4.67
CA GLU A 48 -11.70 1.37 6.02
C GLU A 48 -10.46 0.49 6.13
N ILE A 49 -9.78 0.54 7.26
CA ILE A 49 -8.61 -0.31 7.49
C ILE A 49 -8.58 -0.70 8.96
N ASP A 50 -8.33 -1.98 9.22
CA ASP A 50 -8.15 -2.49 10.57
C ASP A 50 -6.73 -3.03 10.76
N THR A 51 -6.46 -3.63 11.92
CA THR A 51 -5.14 -4.17 12.22
C THR A 51 -4.70 -5.19 11.19
N ALA A 52 -5.63 -5.99 10.67
CA ALA A 52 -5.28 -6.99 9.66
C ALA A 52 -4.79 -6.32 8.38
N GLY A 53 -5.43 -5.21 7.98
CA GLY A 53 -4.98 -4.46 6.81
C GLY A 53 -3.61 -3.84 7.02
N ILE A 54 -3.36 -3.31 8.21
CA ILE A 54 -2.05 -2.76 8.56
C ILE A 54 -0.99 -3.86 8.49
N GLN A 55 -1.27 -5.02 9.08
CA GLN A 55 -0.33 -6.14 9.06
C GLN A 55 -0.04 -6.59 7.64
N LEU A 56 -1.03 -6.53 6.76
CA LEU A 56 -0.85 -6.88 5.36
C LEU A 56 0.14 -5.93 4.67
N LEU A 57 0.03 -4.64 4.93
CA LEU A 57 0.98 -3.67 4.38
C LEU A 57 2.39 -3.91 4.92
N MET A 58 2.51 -4.25 6.19
CA MET A 58 3.81 -4.56 6.79
C MET A 58 4.41 -5.82 6.18
N LEU A 59 3.59 -6.83 5.93
CA LEU A 59 4.05 -8.05 5.27
C LEU A 59 4.53 -7.74 3.86
N ALA A 60 3.78 -6.95 3.11
CA ALA A 60 4.15 -6.58 1.75
C ALA A 60 5.52 -5.90 1.73
N ARG A 61 5.76 -5.00 2.68
CA ARG A 61 7.05 -4.33 2.79
C ARG A 61 8.17 -5.31 3.07
N LYS A 62 7.95 -6.25 3.99
CA LYS A 62 8.98 -7.25 4.32
C LYS A 62 9.31 -8.13 3.13
N VAL A 63 8.29 -8.54 2.38
CA VAL A 63 8.51 -9.37 1.20
C VAL A 63 9.31 -8.60 0.15
N ALA A 64 8.96 -7.34 -0.08
CA ALA A 64 9.69 -6.51 -1.04
C ALA A 64 11.15 -6.34 -0.60
N GLU A 65 11.38 -6.04 0.67
CA GLU A 65 12.73 -5.87 1.21
C GLU A 65 13.56 -7.14 1.06
N ALA A 66 12.96 -8.29 1.31
CA ALA A 66 13.66 -9.56 1.19
C ALA A 66 14.12 -9.83 -0.24
N LYS A 67 13.44 -9.26 -1.22
CA LYS A 67 13.80 -9.38 -2.62
C LYS A 67 14.72 -8.24 -3.10
N GLY A 68 15.01 -7.28 -2.24
CA GLY A 68 15.76 -6.10 -2.65
C GLY A 68 14.95 -5.14 -3.50
N TYR A 69 13.64 -5.21 -3.43
CA TYR A 69 12.73 -4.39 -4.23
C TYR A 69 12.23 -3.21 -3.40
N ALA A 70 11.88 -2.12 -4.08
CA ALA A 70 11.33 -0.94 -3.44
C ALA A 70 9.80 -1.00 -3.45
N LEU A 71 9.20 -0.69 -2.31
CA LEU A 71 7.75 -0.59 -2.19
C LEU A 71 7.43 0.73 -1.52
N ARG A 72 6.58 1.54 -2.14
CA ARG A 72 6.22 2.85 -1.63
C ARG A 72 4.71 2.99 -1.51
N LEU A 73 4.27 3.69 -0.47
CA LEU A 73 2.88 4.08 -0.32
C LEU A 73 2.73 5.47 -0.93
N ALA A 74 2.02 5.57 -2.06
CA ALA A 74 1.99 6.77 -2.87
C ALA A 74 0.96 7.79 -2.40
N ALA A 75 -0.15 7.33 -1.84
CA ALA A 75 -1.23 8.21 -1.39
C ALA A 75 -1.99 7.52 -0.26
N HIS A 76 -2.67 8.31 0.56
CA HIS A 76 -3.33 7.80 1.76
C HIS A 76 -4.72 8.41 1.88
N SER A 77 -5.74 7.58 2.09
CA SER A 77 -7.07 8.05 2.43
C SER A 77 -7.08 8.56 3.88
N ALA A 78 -8.13 9.27 4.25
CA ALA A 78 -8.28 9.72 5.64
C ALA A 78 -8.27 8.55 6.61
N ALA A 79 -8.92 7.44 6.25
CA ALA A 79 -8.95 6.25 7.11
C ALA A 79 -7.55 5.69 7.34
N VAL A 80 -6.72 5.67 6.30
CA VAL A 80 -5.35 5.17 6.41
C VAL A 80 -4.49 6.11 7.25
N VAL A 81 -4.61 7.42 7.01
CA VAL A 81 -3.86 8.41 7.79
C VAL A 81 -4.18 8.28 9.28
N GLU A 82 -5.47 8.17 9.60
CA GLU A 82 -5.88 8.04 10.99
C GLU A 82 -5.32 6.79 11.64
N ALA A 83 -5.38 5.66 10.93
CA ALA A 83 -4.85 4.42 11.46
C ALA A 83 -3.33 4.49 11.67
N PHE A 84 -2.61 5.10 10.74
CA PHE A 84 -1.16 5.24 10.86
C PHE A 84 -0.78 6.15 12.02
N GLU A 85 -1.53 7.21 12.23
CA GLU A 85 -1.28 8.10 13.35
C GLU A 85 -1.54 7.42 14.69
N LEU A 86 -2.67 6.70 14.79
CA LEU A 86 -3.00 5.99 16.02
C LEU A 86 -1.95 4.95 16.39
N LEU A 87 -1.34 4.30 15.40
CA LEU A 87 -0.36 3.25 15.63
C LEU A 87 1.08 3.74 15.46
N ASN A 88 1.26 5.03 15.18
CA ASN A 88 2.58 5.63 14.99
C ASN A 88 3.41 4.93 13.93
N LEU A 89 2.80 4.64 12.80
CA LEU A 89 3.42 3.84 11.74
C LEU A 89 4.05 4.65 10.60
N ALA A 90 3.85 5.96 10.56
CA ALA A 90 4.39 6.77 9.48
C ALA A 90 5.91 6.57 9.35
N GLY A 91 6.61 6.58 10.49
CA GLY A 91 8.06 6.34 10.50
C GLY A 91 8.45 4.95 10.06
N TYR A 92 7.60 3.96 10.34
CA TYR A 92 7.88 2.58 9.95
C TYR A 92 7.99 2.45 8.43
N PHE A 93 7.05 3.05 7.69
CA PHE A 93 7.05 2.92 6.24
C PHE A 93 8.05 3.87 5.57
N GLY A 94 8.46 4.94 6.24
CA GLY A 94 9.46 5.85 5.72
C GLY A 94 8.99 6.70 4.56
N ASP A 95 7.71 6.67 4.23
CA ASP A 95 7.15 7.43 3.12
C ASP A 95 6.45 8.67 3.63
N PRO A 96 6.51 9.79 2.89
CA PRO A 96 5.70 10.94 3.27
C PRO A 96 4.23 10.58 3.16
N ILE A 97 3.45 11.07 4.12
CA ILE A 97 2.00 10.86 4.08
C ILE A 97 1.39 11.89 3.13
N VAL A 98 0.70 11.39 2.11
CA VAL A 98 0.02 12.23 1.13
C VAL A 98 -1.48 12.06 1.34
N ILE A 99 -2.14 13.11 1.81
CA ILE A 99 -3.57 13.10 2.06
C ILE A 99 -4.30 13.49 0.77
N VAL A 100 -5.23 12.64 0.36
CA VAL A 100 -6.04 12.92 -0.81
C VAL A 100 -7.43 13.34 -0.35
N PRO A 101 -7.90 14.54 -0.74
CA PRO A 101 -9.23 14.98 -0.33
C PRO A 101 -10.31 14.01 -0.78
N ALA A 102 -11.37 13.91 0.01
CA ALA A 102 -12.53 13.12 -0.36
C ALA A 102 -13.17 13.72 -1.61
N ALA A 103 -13.51 12.87 -2.54
CA ALA A 103 -14.12 13.31 -3.78
C ALA A 103 -15.56 13.75 -3.56
#